data_45ebdafe04a27751621fd5f748335e8a
#
_entry.id   45ebdafe04a27751621fd5f748335e8a
#
_cell.length_a   1.000
_cell.length_b   1.000
_cell.length_c   1.000
_cell.angle_alpha   90.00
_cell.angle_beta   90.00
_cell.angle_gamma   90.00
#
_symmetry.space_group_name_H-M   'P 1'
#
loop_
_entity.id
_entity.type
_entity.pdbx_description
1 polymer ?
#
loop_
_entity_poly.entity_id
_entity_poly.type
_entity_poly.pdbx_seq_one_letter_code
_entity_poly.pdbx_strand_id
1 'polypeptide(L)'
;EQNIMLEQKVHERTNELEMANEELTATLNQLKDAQTQLVDSEKMASLGQLTAGIAHEINNPINFVLANIKPLRMDVYELLELINKYEHLRAEGDKNTQFQQIDAYKKKIDLDYMIKEIEKILGGIDDGARRTAEIVSGLKNFSRLDENDVKSANINDGIESTLILLR
;
A
#
# COMPACT_ATOMS: atom_id res chain seq x y z
N GLU A 1 -35.93 -22.77 -64.59
CA GLU A 1 -36.16 -23.65 -63.42
C GLU A 1 -34.87 -23.84 -62.62
N GLN A 2 -33.74 -24.17 -63.24
CA GLN A 2 -32.45 -24.39 -62.53
C GLN A 2 -31.93 -23.15 -61.75
N ASN A 3 -32.09 -21.93 -62.31
CA ASN A 3 -31.66 -20.70 -61.66
C ASN A 3 -32.50 -20.38 -60.42
N ILE A 4 -33.80 -20.60 -60.44
CA ILE A 4 -34.70 -20.36 -59.29
C ILE A 4 -34.35 -21.32 -58.13
N MET A 5 -34.03 -22.57 -58.44
CA MET A 5 -33.63 -23.56 -57.45
C MET A 5 -32.26 -23.23 -56.81
N LEU A 6 -31.36 -22.66 -57.61
CA LEU A 6 -30.04 -22.24 -57.14
C LEU A 6 -30.17 -21.00 -56.21
N GLU A 7 -30.99 -20.03 -56.62
CA GLU A 7 -31.26 -18.82 -55.79
C GLU A 7 -31.90 -19.21 -54.45
N GLN A 8 -32.87 -20.13 -54.45
CA GLN A 8 -33.46 -20.63 -53.20
C GLN A 8 -32.42 -21.29 -52.28
N LYS A 9 -31.55 -22.12 -52.83
CA LYS A 9 -30.53 -22.82 -52.08
C LYS A 9 -29.46 -21.88 -51.52
N VAL A 10 -29.09 -20.84 -52.29
CA VAL A 10 -28.20 -19.77 -51.81
C VAL A 10 -28.84 -19.02 -50.64
N HIS A 11 -30.11 -18.66 -50.77
CA HIS A 11 -30.84 -17.95 -49.72
C HIS A 11 -30.94 -18.77 -48.42
N GLU A 12 -31.30 -20.07 -48.52
CA GLU A 12 -31.31 -20.96 -47.36
C GLU A 12 -29.94 -21.05 -46.67
N ARG A 13 -28.88 -21.23 -47.46
CA ARG A 13 -27.51 -21.32 -46.93
C ARG A 13 -27.02 -19.98 -46.28
N THR A 14 -27.43 -18.87 -46.85
CA THR A 14 -27.13 -17.56 -46.27
C THR A 14 -27.78 -17.40 -44.93
N ASN A 15 -29.08 -17.74 -44.82
CA ASN A 15 -29.80 -17.69 -43.55
C ASN A 15 -29.19 -18.64 -42.50
N GLU A 16 -28.84 -19.88 -42.88
CA GLU A 16 -28.17 -20.81 -41.96
C GLU A 16 -26.83 -20.25 -41.47
N LEU A 17 -26.04 -19.61 -42.33
CA LEU A 17 -24.77 -18.98 -41.99
C LEU A 17 -24.94 -17.79 -41.07
N GLU A 18 -25.95 -16.95 -41.30
CA GLU A 18 -26.26 -15.83 -40.42
C GLU A 18 -26.64 -16.31 -39.01
N MET A 19 -27.53 -17.31 -38.91
CA MET A 19 -27.91 -17.90 -37.61
C MET A 19 -26.71 -18.51 -36.88
N ALA A 20 -25.87 -19.26 -37.58
CA ALA A 20 -24.68 -19.86 -37.01
C ALA A 20 -23.65 -18.83 -36.57
N ASN A 21 -23.55 -17.70 -37.26
CA ASN A 21 -22.64 -16.61 -36.92
C ASN A 21 -23.15 -15.83 -35.66
N GLU A 22 -24.47 -15.62 -35.56
CA GLU A 22 -25.07 -15.04 -34.37
C GLU A 22 -24.87 -15.95 -33.15
N GLU A 23 -25.11 -17.26 -33.28
CA GLU A 23 -24.88 -18.24 -32.19
C GLU A 23 -23.41 -18.29 -31.76
N LEU A 24 -22.48 -18.29 -32.74
CA LEU A 24 -21.05 -18.26 -32.46
C LEU A 24 -20.64 -17.01 -31.75
N THR A 25 -21.16 -15.85 -32.16
CA THR A 25 -20.87 -14.54 -31.51
C THR A 25 -21.38 -14.54 -30.07
N ALA A 26 -22.60 -15.03 -29.83
CA ALA A 26 -23.15 -15.16 -28.50
C ALA A 26 -22.29 -16.09 -27.61
N THR A 27 -21.88 -17.24 -28.16
CA THR A 27 -21.04 -18.21 -27.44
C THR A 27 -19.66 -17.61 -27.10
N LEU A 28 -19.03 -16.89 -28.04
CA LEU A 28 -17.77 -16.21 -27.80
C LEU A 28 -17.86 -15.17 -26.68
N ASN A 29 -18.94 -14.40 -26.65
CA ASN A 29 -19.16 -13.44 -25.57
C ASN A 29 -19.35 -14.14 -24.21
N GLN A 30 -20.13 -15.20 -24.16
CA GLN A 30 -20.29 -16.00 -22.93
C GLN A 30 -18.97 -16.61 -22.45
N LEU A 31 -18.16 -17.12 -23.38
CA LEU A 31 -16.84 -17.68 -23.05
C LEU A 31 -15.91 -16.61 -22.48
N LYS A 32 -15.91 -15.42 -23.08
CA LYS A 32 -15.11 -14.28 -22.62
C LYS A 32 -15.51 -13.85 -21.21
N ASP A 33 -16.81 -13.76 -20.94
CA ASP A 33 -17.34 -13.41 -19.62
C ASP A 33 -16.97 -14.48 -18.59
N ALA A 34 -17.13 -15.75 -18.90
CA ALA A 34 -16.75 -16.86 -18.02
C ALA A 34 -15.23 -16.88 -17.76
N GLN A 35 -14.42 -16.62 -18.77
CA GLN A 35 -12.97 -16.52 -18.61
C GLN A 35 -12.59 -15.36 -17.67
N THR A 36 -13.22 -14.21 -17.80
CA THR A 36 -13.00 -13.06 -16.90
C THR A 36 -13.36 -13.44 -15.46
N GLN A 37 -14.52 -14.05 -15.24
CA GLN A 37 -14.94 -14.51 -13.90
C GLN A 37 -13.98 -15.53 -13.29
N LEU A 38 -13.45 -16.45 -14.08
CA LEU A 38 -12.45 -17.43 -13.61
C LEU A 38 -11.16 -16.75 -13.18
N VAL A 39 -10.64 -15.81 -13.98
CA VAL A 39 -9.43 -15.05 -13.65
C VAL A 39 -9.62 -14.25 -12.35
N ASP A 40 -10.76 -13.61 -12.19
CA ASP A 40 -11.09 -12.83 -10.98
C ASP A 40 -11.23 -13.74 -9.73
N SER A 41 -11.86 -14.89 -9.90
CA SER A 41 -11.98 -15.88 -8.83
C SER A 41 -10.60 -16.45 -8.43
N GLU A 42 -9.72 -16.72 -9.40
CA GLU A 42 -8.36 -17.21 -9.15
C GLU A 42 -7.50 -16.15 -8.42
N LYS A 43 -7.61 -14.88 -8.83
CA LYS A 43 -6.97 -13.75 -8.13
C LYS A 43 -7.45 -13.64 -6.68
N MET A 44 -8.77 -13.76 -6.44
CA MET A 44 -9.33 -13.72 -5.08
C MET A 44 -8.89 -14.91 -4.24
N ALA A 45 -8.82 -16.10 -4.81
CA ALA A 45 -8.33 -17.28 -4.11
C ALA A 45 -6.84 -17.14 -3.75
N SER A 46 -6.02 -16.64 -4.69
CA SER A 46 -4.60 -16.35 -4.47
C SER A 46 -4.41 -15.28 -3.39
N LEU A 47 -5.20 -14.20 -3.43
CA LEU A 47 -5.21 -13.16 -2.40
C LEU A 47 -5.58 -13.72 -1.03
N GLY A 48 -6.58 -14.60 -0.97
CA GLY A 48 -6.99 -15.28 0.27
C GLY A 48 -5.88 -16.14 0.89
N GLN A 49 -5.12 -16.86 0.07
CA GLN A 49 -3.96 -17.65 0.54
C GLN A 49 -2.81 -16.76 1.04
N LEU A 50 -2.59 -15.62 0.39
CA LEU A 50 -1.54 -14.67 0.75
C LEU A 50 -1.91 -13.76 1.93
N THR A 51 -3.19 -13.71 2.33
CA THR A 51 -3.69 -12.78 3.36
C THR A 51 -2.93 -12.87 4.68
N ALA A 52 -2.58 -14.08 5.11
CA ALA A 52 -1.82 -14.28 6.36
C ALA A 52 -0.38 -13.72 6.25
N GLY A 53 0.29 -13.93 5.13
CA GLY A 53 1.62 -13.38 4.86
C GLY A 53 1.61 -11.86 4.77
N ILE A 54 0.66 -11.31 4.02
CA ILE A 54 0.49 -9.85 3.86
C ILE A 54 0.18 -9.18 5.20
N ALA A 55 -0.72 -9.76 5.99
CA ALA A 55 -1.02 -9.25 7.33
C ALA A 55 0.24 -9.23 8.22
N HIS A 56 1.08 -10.25 8.13
CA HIS A 56 2.34 -10.32 8.87
C HIS A 56 3.33 -9.25 8.38
N GLU A 57 3.44 -9.05 7.07
CA GLU A 57 4.33 -8.05 6.48
C GLU A 57 3.89 -6.61 6.74
N ILE A 58 2.58 -6.35 6.81
CA ILE A 58 2.03 -5.03 7.22
C ILE A 58 2.26 -4.81 8.71
N ASN A 59 2.03 -5.83 9.55
CA ASN A 59 2.19 -5.69 10.99
C ASN A 59 3.64 -5.44 11.41
N ASN A 60 4.62 -5.95 10.69
CA ASN A 60 6.04 -5.75 11.01
C ASN A 60 6.44 -4.26 11.05
N PRO A 61 6.29 -3.47 9.98
CA PRO A 61 6.62 -2.04 10.02
C PRO A 61 5.71 -1.24 10.96
N ILE A 62 4.43 -1.62 11.11
CA ILE A 62 3.52 -0.98 12.06
C ILE A 62 3.99 -1.20 13.50
N ASN A 63 4.37 -2.43 13.87
CA ASN A 63 4.89 -2.72 15.20
C ASN A 63 6.19 -1.96 15.47
N PHE A 64 7.04 -1.79 14.46
CA PHE A 64 8.24 -0.97 14.58
C PHE A 64 7.90 0.50 14.85
N VAL A 65 6.95 1.07 14.12
CA VAL A 65 6.44 2.43 14.37
C VAL A 65 5.90 2.56 15.80
N LEU A 66 5.02 1.64 16.21
CA LEU A 66 4.41 1.66 17.55
C LEU A 66 5.43 1.53 18.68
N ALA A 67 6.46 0.68 18.51
CA ALA A 67 7.53 0.51 19.49
C ALA A 67 8.34 1.80 19.71
N ASN A 68 8.48 2.62 18.68
CA ASN A 68 9.25 3.86 18.71
C ASN A 68 8.46 5.09 19.24
N ILE A 69 7.13 5.04 19.22
CA ILE A 69 6.29 6.17 19.71
C ILE A 69 6.49 6.42 21.21
N LYS A 70 6.58 5.36 22.02
CA LYS A 70 6.70 5.53 23.48
C LYS A 70 8.04 6.16 23.89
N PRO A 71 9.20 5.67 23.43
CA PRO A 71 10.50 6.32 23.65
C PRO A 71 10.49 7.78 23.20
N LEU A 72 10.08 8.06 21.96
CA LEU A 72 10.01 9.42 21.43
C LEU A 72 9.18 10.35 22.32
N ARG A 73 8.05 9.88 22.81
CA ARG A 73 7.21 10.67 23.72
C ARG A 73 7.91 10.99 25.04
N MET A 74 8.70 10.05 25.57
CA MET A 74 9.47 10.27 26.78
C MET A 74 10.56 11.33 26.54
N ASP A 75 11.30 11.23 25.46
CA ASP A 75 12.34 12.20 25.09
C ASP A 75 11.76 13.61 24.90
N VAL A 76 10.60 13.69 24.23
CA VAL A 76 9.88 14.98 24.07
C VAL A 76 9.46 15.56 25.41
N TYR A 77 8.98 14.75 26.36
CA TYR A 77 8.63 15.26 27.70
C TYR A 77 9.87 15.77 28.45
N GLU A 78 11.01 15.11 28.37
CA GLU A 78 12.26 15.55 28.99
C GLU A 78 12.76 16.88 28.38
N LEU A 79 12.62 17.04 27.04
CA LEU A 79 12.91 18.30 26.37
C LEU A 79 11.97 19.43 26.81
N LEU A 80 10.67 19.15 26.95
CA LEU A 80 9.70 20.14 27.44
C LEU A 80 10.00 20.55 28.89
N GLU A 81 10.43 19.60 29.72
CA GLU A 81 10.86 19.92 31.10
C GLU A 81 12.13 20.80 31.09
N LEU A 82 13.09 20.52 30.21
CA LEU A 82 14.27 21.36 30.06
C LEU A 82 13.89 22.78 29.61
N ILE A 83 13.01 22.93 28.63
CA ILE A 83 12.50 24.24 28.18
C ILE A 83 11.82 24.98 29.34
N ASN A 84 10.97 24.29 30.08
CA ASN A 84 10.29 24.87 31.25
C ASN A 84 11.28 25.37 32.28
N LYS A 85 12.38 24.68 32.55
CA LYS A 85 13.44 25.15 33.46
C LYS A 85 14.13 26.41 32.93
N TYR A 86 14.32 26.56 31.62
CA TYR A 86 14.84 27.79 31.02
C TYR A 86 13.85 28.94 31.11
N GLU A 87 12.56 28.72 30.87
CA GLU A 87 11.53 29.74 30.95
C GLU A 87 11.33 30.29 32.38
N HIS A 88 11.61 29.46 33.39
CA HIS A 88 11.51 29.85 34.79
C HIS A 88 12.79 30.49 35.38
N LEU A 89 13.79 30.78 34.52
CA LEU A 89 14.94 31.59 34.91
C LEU A 89 14.47 33.00 35.31
N ARG A 90 14.54 33.31 36.60
CA ARG A 90 14.13 34.62 37.12
C ARG A 90 15.27 35.62 37.04
N ALA A 91 14.91 36.89 36.75
CA ALA A 91 15.87 38.00 36.77
C ALA A 91 16.42 38.26 38.17
N GLU A 92 15.60 37.96 39.21
CA GLU A 92 15.91 38.09 40.63
C GLU A 92 16.31 36.73 41.20
N GLY A 93 17.56 36.59 41.60
CA GLY A 93 18.10 35.38 42.18
C GLY A 93 19.54 35.11 41.72
N ASP A 94 20.20 34.14 42.35
CA ASP A 94 21.52 33.72 41.94
C ASP A 94 21.45 32.94 40.59
N LYS A 95 21.65 33.70 39.51
CA LYS A 95 21.66 33.15 38.15
C LYS A 95 22.64 31.98 37.99
N ASN A 96 23.74 32.03 38.71
CA ASN A 96 24.77 31.02 38.63
C ASN A 96 24.27 29.65 39.14
N THR A 97 23.55 29.65 40.25
CA THR A 97 22.91 28.45 40.81
C THR A 97 21.79 27.91 39.89
N GLN A 98 20.98 28.80 39.28
CA GLN A 98 19.92 28.40 38.36
C GLN A 98 20.50 27.75 37.07
N PHE A 99 21.55 28.32 36.49
CA PHE A 99 22.24 27.71 35.33
C PHE A 99 22.90 26.37 35.70
N GLN A 100 23.52 26.24 36.86
CA GLN A 100 24.09 24.96 37.32
C GLN A 100 23.01 23.86 37.41
N GLN A 101 21.81 24.20 37.87
CA GLN A 101 20.69 23.24 37.92
C GLN A 101 20.26 22.77 36.49
N ILE A 102 20.22 23.70 35.53
CA ILE A 102 19.92 23.38 34.13
C ILE A 102 21.00 22.49 33.55
N ASP A 103 22.26 22.83 33.76
CA ASP A 103 23.38 22.01 33.25
C ASP A 103 23.43 20.62 33.90
N ALA A 104 23.10 20.53 35.20
CA ALA A 104 22.94 19.25 35.86
C ALA A 104 21.79 18.42 35.24
N TYR A 105 20.67 19.04 34.91
CA TYR A 105 19.54 18.36 34.25
C TYR A 105 19.89 17.92 32.81
N LYS A 106 20.56 18.77 32.02
CA LYS A 106 21.06 18.43 30.68
C LYS A 106 21.97 17.19 30.71
N LYS A 107 22.88 17.13 31.69
CA LYS A 107 23.72 15.96 31.89
C LYS A 107 22.95 14.71 32.32
N LYS A 108 21.93 14.89 33.19
CA LYS A 108 21.08 13.81 33.69
C LYS A 108 20.31 13.13 32.55
N ILE A 109 19.77 13.90 31.61
CA ILE A 109 19.00 13.39 30.46
C ILE A 109 19.89 13.00 29.29
N ASP A 110 21.22 13.23 29.35
CA ASP A 110 22.16 13.04 28.25
C ASP A 110 21.66 13.71 26.95
N LEU A 111 21.46 15.04 27.01
CA LEU A 111 20.79 15.81 25.96
C LEU A 111 21.39 15.55 24.56
N ASP A 112 22.70 15.43 24.45
CA ASP A 112 23.39 15.22 23.15
C ASP A 112 23.08 13.83 22.56
N TYR A 113 22.97 12.83 23.40
CA TYR A 113 22.55 11.49 22.99
C TYR A 113 21.04 11.47 22.64
N MET A 114 20.21 12.06 23.47
CA MET A 114 18.75 12.14 23.27
C MET A 114 18.39 12.78 21.93
N ILE A 115 19.04 13.90 21.55
CA ILE A 115 18.78 14.57 20.27
C ILE A 115 19.07 13.62 19.10
N LYS A 116 20.19 12.89 19.15
CA LYS A 116 20.53 11.91 18.11
C LYS A 116 19.56 10.73 18.07
N GLU A 117 19.12 10.27 19.23
CA GLU A 117 18.15 9.18 19.35
C GLU A 117 16.78 9.58 18.81
N ILE A 118 16.33 10.80 19.06
CA ILE A 118 15.08 11.36 18.47
C ILE A 118 15.15 11.34 16.94
N GLU A 119 16.24 11.80 16.33
CA GLU A 119 16.42 11.78 14.88
C GLU A 119 16.36 10.36 14.32
N LYS A 120 17.01 9.41 14.99
CA LYS A 120 17.01 8.00 14.61
C LYS A 120 15.62 7.36 14.74
N ILE A 121 14.91 7.66 15.83
CA ILE A 121 13.54 7.17 16.06
C ILE A 121 12.58 7.73 15.00
N LEU A 122 12.66 9.03 14.70
CA LEU A 122 11.85 9.67 13.65
C LEU A 122 12.13 9.07 12.28
N GLY A 123 13.40 8.84 11.92
CA GLY A 123 13.76 8.14 10.68
C GLY A 123 13.16 6.74 10.61
N GLY A 124 13.24 5.98 11.68
CA GLY A 124 12.64 4.64 11.74
C GLY A 124 11.12 4.63 11.63
N ILE A 125 10.44 5.64 12.20
CA ILE A 125 8.98 5.81 12.06
C ILE A 125 8.62 6.12 10.59
N ASP A 126 9.37 7.03 9.95
CA ASP A 126 9.15 7.38 8.53
C ASP A 126 9.33 6.16 7.61
N ASP A 127 10.41 5.42 7.80
CA ASP A 127 10.70 4.19 7.03
C ASP A 127 9.60 3.13 7.22
N GLY A 128 9.13 2.92 8.45
CA GLY A 128 8.04 2.00 8.73
C GLY A 128 6.71 2.42 8.08
N ALA A 129 6.39 3.70 8.16
CA ALA A 129 5.19 4.25 7.53
C ALA A 129 5.25 4.15 6.00
N ARG A 130 6.40 4.46 5.38
CA ARG A 130 6.62 4.34 3.94
C ARG A 130 6.48 2.90 3.47
N ARG A 131 7.13 1.96 4.15
CA ARG A 131 7.03 0.54 3.82
C ARG A 131 5.60 0.03 3.91
N THR A 132 4.85 0.44 4.93
CA THR A 132 3.42 0.10 5.03
C THR A 132 2.63 0.62 3.83
N ALA A 133 2.85 1.86 3.42
CA ALA A 133 2.18 2.47 2.27
C ALA A 133 2.53 1.74 0.95
N GLU A 134 3.77 1.32 0.77
CA GLU A 134 4.23 0.55 -0.40
C GLU A 134 3.53 -0.82 -0.47
N ILE A 135 3.45 -1.56 0.64
CA ILE A 135 2.76 -2.85 0.70
C ILE A 135 1.27 -2.68 0.38
N VAL A 136 0.60 -1.69 0.96
CA VAL A 136 -0.83 -1.41 0.70
C VAL A 136 -1.06 -1.00 -0.76
N SER A 137 -0.17 -0.19 -1.34
CA SER A 137 -0.24 0.20 -2.74
C SER A 137 -0.04 -0.99 -3.68
N GLY A 138 0.94 -1.85 -3.40
CA GLY A 138 1.18 -3.10 -4.14
C GLY A 138 -0.04 -4.02 -4.10
N LEU A 139 -0.64 -4.20 -2.92
CA LEU A 139 -1.85 -4.99 -2.72
C LEU A 139 -3.04 -4.43 -3.51
N LYS A 140 -3.24 -3.11 -3.47
CA LYS A 140 -4.29 -2.44 -4.24
C LYS A 140 -4.11 -2.64 -5.74
N ASN A 141 -2.89 -2.54 -6.26
CA ASN A 141 -2.60 -2.76 -7.67
C ASN A 141 -2.83 -4.23 -8.09
N PHE A 142 -2.46 -5.18 -7.22
CA PHE A 142 -2.72 -6.61 -7.44
C PHE A 142 -4.21 -6.95 -7.39
N SER A 143 -4.96 -6.31 -6.48
CA SER A 143 -6.41 -6.51 -6.26
C SER A 143 -7.29 -5.75 -7.25
N ARG A 144 -6.75 -5.00 -8.20
CA ARG A 144 -7.54 -4.22 -9.16
C ARG A 144 -8.37 -5.14 -10.05
N LEU A 145 -9.64 -5.29 -9.67
CA LEU A 145 -10.64 -6.12 -10.34
C LEU A 145 -11.52 -5.36 -11.35
N ASP A 146 -11.51 -4.01 -11.29
CA ASP A 146 -12.59 -3.20 -11.87
C ASP A 146 -12.23 -2.47 -13.19
N GLU A 147 -11.10 -2.75 -13.80
CA GLU A 147 -10.77 -2.05 -15.05
C GLU A 147 -11.05 -2.93 -16.28
N ASN A 148 -12.30 -2.89 -16.77
CA ASN A 148 -12.74 -3.54 -18.01
C ASN A 148 -12.16 -2.89 -19.28
N ASP A 149 -11.47 -1.75 -19.19
CA ASP A 149 -10.92 -1.04 -20.33
C ASP A 149 -9.47 -1.44 -20.60
N VAL A 150 -9.17 -1.75 -21.86
CA VAL A 150 -7.81 -1.93 -22.34
C VAL A 150 -7.10 -0.57 -22.24
N LYS A 151 -6.21 -0.42 -21.26
CA LYS A 151 -5.39 0.78 -21.04
C LYS A 151 -3.93 0.46 -21.35
N SER A 152 -3.22 1.50 -21.80
CA SER A 152 -1.76 1.44 -21.84
C SER A 152 -1.21 1.28 -20.43
N ALA A 153 -0.56 0.18 -20.14
CA ALA A 153 0.03 -0.12 -18.84
C ALA A 153 1.54 -0.34 -18.97
N ASN A 154 2.28 0.15 -17.99
CA ASN A 154 3.69 -0.15 -17.87
C ASN A 154 3.84 -1.52 -17.18
N ILE A 155 4.34 -2.50 -17.91
CA ILE A 155 4.52 -3.88 -17.40
C ILE A 155 5.51 -3.89 -16.22
N ASN A 156 6.50 -3.00 -16.20
CA ASN A 156 7.49 -2.92 -15.10
C ASN A 156 6.82 -2.54 -13.78
N ASP A 157 5.86 -1.61 -13.79
CA ASP A 157 5.13 -1.21 -12.59
C ASP A 157 4.31 -2.38 -12.00
N GLY A 158 3.76 -3.24 -12.87
CA GLY A 158 3.07 -4.46 -12.47
C GLY A 158 4.02 -5.49 -11.82
N ILE A 159 5.20 -5.67 -12.40
CA ILE A 159 6.23 -6.58 -11.87
C ILE A 159 6.75 -6.06 -10.53
N GLU A 160 7.09 -4.78 -10.42
CA GLU A 160 7.55 -4.17 -9.15
C GLU A 160 6.51 -4.30 -8.03
N SER A 161 5.24 -4.03 -8.34
CA SER A 161 4.13 -4.19 -7.37
C SER A 161 4.02 -5.64 -6.88
N THR A 162 4.23 -6.62 -7.75
CA THR A 162 4.21 -8.04 -7.37
C THR A 162 5.43 -8.42 -6.53
N LEU A 163 6.61 -7.91 -6.86
CA LEU A 163 7.85 -8.16 -6.09
C LEU A 163 7.79 -7.58 -4.67
N ILE A 164 7.11 -6.45 -4.47
CA ILE A 164 6.89 -5.87 -3.13
C ILE A 164 6.10 -6.82 -2.23
N LEU A 165 5.15 -7.57 -2.78
CA LEU A 165 4.33 -8.54 -2.03
C LEU A 165 5.05 -9.87 -1.74
N LEU A 166 6.22 -10.12 -2.36
CA LEU A 166 6.99 -11.37 -2.22
C LEU A 166 8.29 -11.19 -1.40
N ARG A 167 8.56 -9.99 -0.91
CA ARG A 167 9.70 -9.66 -0.03
C ARG A 167 9.38 -9.85 1.43
#